data_003da284057f67c0d8d4334ea63d2ed1
#
_entry.id   003da284057f67c0d8d4334ea63d2ed1
#
_cell.length_a   1.000
_cell.length_b   1.000
_cell.length_c   1.000
_cell.angle_alpha   90.00
_cell.angle_beta   90.00
_cell.angle_gamma   90.00
#
_symmetry.space_group_name_H-M   'P 1'
#
loop_
_entity.id
_entity.type
_entity.pdbx_description
1 polymer ?
#
loop_
_entity_poly.entity_id
_entity_poly.type
_entity_poly.pdbx_seq_one_letter_code
_entity_poly.pdbx_strand_id
1 'polypeptide(L)'
;MAKHEHEFRDPIHVFIRVSSDERRVIDSRAFQRLRHIHQLALTYLVYPGATHRRFEHSLGVMELAGRVFDVVTHPANIVEAVRQVLPDSGSLAYWRKVLRIAALMHDIGHLPFSHAAEADLLPKGWNHERLTEKLIDDVELSGLFGKLTPPVKKDDVKKLAVGRKHLKKITFSAWDELLSEIITGDVFGVSRMDYLLRDAYHCGVAYGRFDHYRLVDCLRILPKHYAGTDELALGIDEGGLHSAEALLLARYFMFTQVYLHPVRRIYDIHLQDFLKDWLTKGKFETTAAGHLKFTDNEVTAAIRAAAGKRKGKGVDAARRIVTREHFKLC
;
A
#
# COMPACT_ATOMS: atom_id res chain seq x y z
N MET A 1 -16.71 -31.08 -1.09
CA MET A 1 -15.33 -30.60 -0.92
C MET A 1 -15.39 -29.13 -0.56
N ALA A 2 -14.80 -28.72 0.56
CA ALA A 2 -14.71 -27.31 0.90
C ALA A 2 -13.81 -26.60 -0.13
N LYS A 3 -14.30 -25.52 -0.71
CA LYS A 3 -13.56 -24.71 -1.67
C LYS A 3 -12.42 -24.01 -0.89
N HIS A 4 -11.20 -24.53 -0.97
CA HIS A 4 -10.04 -24.00 -0.24
C HIS A 4 -9.47 -22.72 -0.85
N GLU A 5 -9.89 -22.36 -2.07
CA GLU A 5 -9.46 -21.17 -2.78
C GLU A 5 -10.66 -20.27 -3.10
N HIS A 6 -10.47 -18.97 -2.92
CA HIS A 6 -11.40 -17.93 -3.33
C HIS A 6 -10.75 -17.09 -4.43
N GLU A 7 -11.56 -16.49 -5.30
CA GLU A 7 -11.06 -15.67 -6.39
C GLU A 7 -11.71 -14.27 -6.33
N PHE A 8 -10.90 -13.25 -6.57
CA PHE A 8 -11.35 -11.90 -6.85
C PHE A 8 -11.07 -11.57 -8.31
N ARG A 9 -12.07 -11.06 -9.03
CA ARG A 9 -11.85 -10.48 -10.35
C ARG A 9 -11.22 -9.11 -10.19
N ASP A 10 -10.13 -8.85 -10.93
CA ASP A 10 -9.35 -7.63 -10.85
C ASP A 10 -9.00 -7.11 -12.25
N PRO A 11 -9.09 -5.78 -12.52
CA PRO A 11 -8.83 -5.26 -13.86
C PRO A 11 -7.36 -5.30 -14.27
N ILE A 12 -6.42 -5.43 -13.31
CA ILE A 12 -4.98 -5.47 -13.56
C ILE A 12 -4.48 -6.92 -13.60
N HIS A 13 -4.85 -7.73 -12.59
CA HIS A 13 -4.32 -9.08 -12.39
C HIS A 13 -5.26 -10.17 -12.92
N VAL A 14 -6.39 -9.81 -13.51
CA VAL A 14 -7.44 -10.69 -14.06
C VAL A 14 -8.14 -11.49 -12.97
N PHE A 15 -7.45 -12.39 -12.28
CA PHE A 15 -7.93 -13.13 -11.12
C PHE A 15 -6.85 -13.15 -10.04
N ILE A 16 -7.24 -12.78 -8.82
CA ILE A 16 -6.42 -12.86 -7.62
C ILE A 16 -6.93 -14.02 -6.79
N ARG A 17 -6.09 -15.05 -6.61
CA ARG A 17 -6.44 -16.24 -5.82
C ARG A 17 -6.02 -16.03 -4.37
N VAL A 18 -6.93 -16.39 -3.47
CA VAL A 18 -6.75 -16.28 -2.02
C VAL A 18 -7.07 -17.60 -1.34
N SER A 19 -6.21 -18.01 -0.44
CA SER A 19 -6.46 -19.14 0.46
C SER A 19 -7.54 -18.79 1.49
N SER A 20 -8.10 -19.81 2.15
CA SER A 20 -9.05 -19.61 3.25
C SER A 20 -8.44 -18.80 4.41
N ASP A 21 -7.14 -18.91 4.65
CA ASP A 21 -6.44 -18.14 5.68
C ASP A 21 -6.29 -16.66 5.30
N GLU A 22 -5.89 -16.37 4.06
CA GLU A 22 -5.84 -15.01 3.54
C GLU A 22 -7.24 -14.38 3.53
N ARG A 23 -8.27 -15.16 3.22
CA ARG A 23 -9.66 -14.71 3.26
C ARG A 23 -10.07 -14.26 4.67
N ARG A 24 -9.68 -14.98 5.73
CA ARG A 24 -9.93 -14.56 7.12
C ARG A 24 -9.29 -13.20 7.44
N VAL A 25 -8.08 -12.97 6.92
CA VAL A 25 -7.40 -11.67 7.08
C VAL A 25 -8.14 -10.57 6.32
N ILE A 26 -8.57 -10.85 5.08
CA ILE A 26 -9.35 -9.94 4.25
C ILE A 26 -10.69 -9.59 4.92
N ASP A 27 -11.33 -10.52 5.60
CA ASP A 27 -12.62 -10.30 6.27
C ASP A 27 -12.50 -9.54 7.61
N SER A 28 -11.28 -9.22 8.08
CA SER A 28 -11.07 -8.40 9.28
C SER A 28 -11.57 -6.97 9.09
N ARG A 29 -12.01 -6.31 10.19
CA ARG A 29 -12.52 -4.94 10.16
C ARG A 29 -11.49 -3.95 9.61
N ALA A 30 -10.23 -4.11 9.99
CA ALA A 30 -9.14 -3.25 9.55
C ALA A 30 -8.96 -3.31 8.03
N PHE A 31 -9.00 -4.51 7.43
CA PHE A 31 -8.87 -4.67 6.00
C PHE A 31 -10.14 -4.26 5.24
N GLN A 32 -11.34 -4.62 5.72
CA GLN A 32 -12.61 -4.24 5.09
C GLN A 32 -12.81 -2.71 5.04
N ARG A 33 -12.25 -1.97 6.01
CA ARG A 33 -12.23 -0.50 5.99
C ARG A 33 -11.61 0.06 4.70
N LEU A 34 -10.63 -0.60 4.11
CA LEU A 34 -9.96 -0.16 2.88
C LEU A 34 -10.92 -0.05 1.68
N ARG A 35 -12.07 -0.73 1.68
CA ARG A 35 -13.13 -0.56 0.67
C ARG A 35 -13.71 0.86 0.63
N HIS A 36 -13.50 1.61 1.69
CA HIS A 36 -14.04 2.95 1.88
C HIS A 36 -12.94 4.02 1.92
N ILE A 37 -11.69 3.68 1.51
CA ILE A 37 -10.57 4.62 1.40
C ILE A 37 -10.14 4.70 -0.07
N HIS A 38 -10.27 5.88 -0.68
CA HIS A 38 -9.78 6.11 -2.04
C HIS A 38 -8.26 5.99 -2.12
N GLN A 39 -7.78 5.34 -3.16
CA GLN A 39 -6.33 5.26 -3.43
C GLN A 39 -5.73 6.64 -3.70
N LEU A 40 -6.42 7.46 -4.47
CA LEU A 40 -5.94 8.75 -4.95
C LEU A 40 -6.72 9.96 -4.37
N ALA A 41 -7.20 9.86 -3.13
CA ALA A 41 -7.89 10.96 -2.45
C ALA A 41 -9.01 11.59 -3.31
N LEU A 42 -8.99 12.91 -3.49
CA LEU A 42 -9.96 13.67 -4.29
C LEU A 42 -9.61 13.73 -5.80
N THR A 43 -8.68 12.91 -6.28
CA THR A 43 -8.25 12.90 -7.69
C THR A 43 -9.40 12.67 -8.67
N TYR A 44 -10.46 11.98 -8.25
CA TYR A 44 -11.66 11.78 -9.07
C TYR A 44 -12.39 13.10 -9.46
N LEU A 45 -12.10 14.20 -8.78
CA LEU A 45 -12.59 15.54 -9.18
C LEU A 45 -11.87 16.07 -10.43
N VAL A 46 -10.72 15.51 -10.80
CA VAL A 46 -9.93 15.86 -11.99
C VAL A 46 -9.97 14.74 -13.02
N TYR A 47 -9.78 13.50 -12.57
CA TYR A 47 -9.84 12.27 -13.34
C TYR A 47 -11.05 11.45 -12.88
N PRO A 48 -12.23 11.59 -13.52
CA PRO A 48 -13.49 11.03 -13.00
C PRO A 48 -13.47 9.52 -12.74
N GLY A 49 -12.64 8.77 -13.48
CA GLY A 49 -12.45 7.33 -13.30
C GLY A 49 -11.59 6.95 -12.10
N ALA A 50 -10.88 7.89 -11.47
CA ALA A 50 -9.97 7.64 -10.32
C ALA A 50 -10.74 7.39 -9.01
N THR A 51 -11.66 6.43 -9.00
CA THR A 51 -12.55 6.09 -7.88
C THR A 51 -12.17 4.82 -7.15
N HIS A 52 -11.10 4.14 -7.57
CA HIS A 52 -10.62 2.90 -6.97
C HIS A 52 -10.14 3.08 -5.53
N ARG A 53 -10.14 1.99 -4.79
CA ARG A 53 -9.91 1.96 -3.35
C ARG A 53 -8.60 1.27 -3.00
N ARG A 54 -8.15 1.47 -1.76
CA ARG A 54 -6.98 0.74 -1.23
C ARG A 54 -7.22 -0.76 -1.08
N PHE A 55 -8.47 -1.19 -1.02
CA PHE A 55 -8.83 -2.59 -0.92
C PHE A 55 -8.30 -3.41 -2.12
N GLU A 56 -8.64 -3.01 -3.34
CA GLU A 56 -8.19 -3.72 -4.55
C GLU A 56 -6.68 -3.55 -4.78
N HIS A 57 -6.10 -2.41 -4.41
CA HIS A 57 -4.65 -2.22 -4.42
C HIS A 57 -3.94 -3.24 -3.52
N SER A 58 -4.36 -3.38 -2.26
CA SER A 58 -3.74 -4.31 -1.32
C SER A 58 -3.87 -5.78 -1.78
N LEU A 59 -4.98 -6.14 -2.44
CA LEU A 59 -5.12 -7.46 -3.07
C LEU A 59 -4.10 -7.65 -4.21
N GLY A 60 -3.94 -6.64 -5.07
CA GLY A 60 -2.97 -6.68 -6.17
C GLY A 60 -1.53 -6.77 -5.67
N VAL A 61 -1.20 -6.04 -4.61
CA VAL A 61 0.13 -6.10 -3.97
C VAL A 61 0.41 -7.50 -3.41
N MET A 62 -0.58 -8.12 -2.76
CA MET A 62 -0.47 -9.52 -2.29
C MET A 62 -0.20 -10.49 -3.45
N GLU A 63 -0.91 -10.33 -4.56
CA GLU A 63 -0.76 -11.20 -5.73
C GLU A 63 0.65 -11.06 -6.33
N LEU A 64 1.12 -9.83 -6.57
CA LEU A 64 2.47 -9.58 -7.07
C LEU A 64 3.55 -10.05 -6.10
N ALA A 65 3.38 -9.85 -4.78
CA ALA A 65 4.33 -10.31 -3.78
C ALA A 65 4.50 -11.82 -3.83
N GLY A 66 3.41 -12.57 -3.98
CA GLY A 66 3.46 -14.02 -4.16
C GLY A 66 4.20 -14.44 -5.42
N ARG A 67 3.94 -13.78 -6.55
CA ARG A 67 4.62 -14.06 -7.84
C ARG A 67 6.11 -13.75 -7.75
N VAL A 68 6.49 -12.60 -7.21
CA VAL A 68 7.91 -12.25 -7.02
C VAL A 68 8.60 -13.25 -6.12
N PHE A 69 7.98 -13.63 -5.00
CA PHE A 69 8.53 -14.65 -4.12
C PHE A 69 8.82 -15.96 -4.88
N ASP A 70 7.86 -16.44 -5.65
CA ASP A 70 7.99 -17.69 -6.41
C ASP A 70 9.12 -17.61 -7.43
N VAL A 71 9.33 -16.46 -8.09
CA VAL A 71 10.42 -16.23 -9.05
C VAL A 71 11.77 -16.17 -8.34
N VAL A 72 11.91 -15.36 -7.30
CA VAL A 72 13.23 -15.14 -6.67
C VAL A 72 13.70 -16.31 -5.81
N THR A 73 12.79 -17.20 -5.39
CA THR A 73 13.11 -18.43 -4.66
C THR A 73 13.14 -19.68 -5.54
N HIS A 74 12.86 -19.52 -6.84
CA HIS A 74 12.93 -20.65 -7.76
C HIS A 74 14.37 -21.18 -7.87
N PRO A 75 14.62 -22.50 -7.76
CA PRO A 75 15.98 -23.06 -7.71
C PRO A 75 16.90 -22.62 -8.85
N ALA A 76 16.35 -22.42 -10.07
CA ALA A 76 17.12 -21.96 -11.22
C ALA A 76 17.54 -20.47 -11.14
N ASN A 77 16.94 -19.68 -10.25
CA ASN A 77 17.20 -18.24 -10.12
C ASN A 77 18.05 -17.87 -8.89
N ILE A 78 18.42 -18.88 -8.07
CA ILE A 78 19.19 -18.68 -6.84
C ILE A 78 20.69 -18.66 -7.17
N VAL A 79 21.35 -17.53 -6.93
CA VAL A 79 22.80 -17.43 -6.98
C VAL A 79 23.43 -17.92 -5.67
N GLU A 80 24.72 -18.32 -5.69
CA GLU A 80 25.38 -18.93 -4.53
C GLU A 80 25.34 -18.06 -3.26
N ALA A 81 25.54 -16.75 -3.40
CA ALA A 81 25.48 -15.80 -2.28
C ALA A 81 24.12 -15.79 -1.56
N VAL A 82 23.03 -16.11 -2.27
CA VAL A 82 21.67 -16.14 -1.72
C VAL A 82 21.41 -17.42 -0.93
N ARG A 83 22.06 -18.53 -1.30
CA ARG A 83 21.87 -19.84 -0.62
C ARG A 83 22.15 -19.79 0.89
N GLN A 84 23.08 -18.95 1.30
CA GLN A 84 23.45 -18.80 2.71
C GLN A 84 22.38 -18.10 3.56
N VAL A 85 21.52 -17.29 2.93
CA VAL A 85 20.47 -16.50 3.59
C VAL A 85 19.08 -17.13 3.44
N LEU A 86 18.91 -17.96 2.39
CA LEU A 86 17.66 -18.68 2.16
C LEU A 86 17.33 -19.58 3.35
N PRO A 87 16.11 -19.51 3.90
CA PRO A 87 15.63 -20.50 4.84
C PRO A 87 15.55 -21.89 4.17
N ASP A 88 15.53 -22.94 4.97
CA ASP A 88 15.31 -24.31 4.48
C ASP A 88 14.01 -24.40 3.65
N SER A 89 13.96 -25.41 2.76
CA SER A 89 12.82 -25.57 1.84
C SER A 89 11.47 -25.77 2.54
N GLY A 90 11.47 -26.33 3.76
CA GLY A 90 10.24 -26.46 4.57
C GLY A 90 9.72 -25.12 5.07
N SER A 91 10.60 -24.17 5.27
CA SER A 91 10.25 -22.82 5.74
C SER A 91 9.80 -21.86 4.63
N LEU A 92 10.10 -22.14 3.35
CA LEU A 92 9.73 -21.26 2.23
C LEU A 92 8.22 -21.08 2.11
N ALA A 93 7.44 -22.14 2.29
CA ALA A 93 5.97 -22.05 2.26
C ALA A 93 5.40 -21.14 3.36
N TYR A 94 6.00 -21.18 4.56
CA TYR A 94 5.68 -20.28 5.66
C TYR A 94 5.98 -18.82 5.29
N TRP A 95 7.17 -18.52 4.78
CA TRP A 95 7.57 -17.17 4.42
C TRP A 95 6.79 -16.59 3.25
N ARG A 96 6.42 -17.43 2.26
CA ARG A 96 5.51 -17.03 1.20
C ARG A 96 4.15 -16.58 1.74
N LYS A 97 3.61 -17.32 2.71
CA LYS A 97 2.36 -16.97 3.38
C LYS A 97 2.50 -15.68 4.20
N VAL A 98 3.56 -15.54 4.98
CA VAL A 98 3.85 -14.31 5.75
C VAL A 98 3.94 -13.11 4.82
N LEU A 99 4.69 -13.21 3.71
CA LEU A 99 4.85 -12.14 2.74
C LEU A 99 3.52 -11.70 2.13
N ARG A 100 2.67 -12.64 1.70
CA ARG A 100 1.36 -12.34 1.12
C ARG A 100 0.44 -11.68 2.14
N ILE A 101 0.42 -12.14 3.39
CA ILE A 101 -0.35 -11.51 4.48
C ILE A 101 0.20 -10.12 4.80
N ALA A 102 1.51 -9.95 4.85
CA ALA A 102 2.13 -8.64 5.07
C ALA A 102 1.79 -7.66 3.94
N ALA A 103 1.80 -8.13 2.69
CA ALA A 103 1.39 -7.35 1.53
C ALA A 103 -0.08 -6.91 1.60
N LEU A 104 -1.00 -7.76 2.10
CA LEU A 104 -2.37 -7.33 2.40
C LEU A 104 -2.41 -6.21 3.45
N MET A 105 -1.56 -6.31 4.46
CA MET A 105 -1.61 -5.44 5.64
C MET A 105 -0.83 -4.12 5.50
N HIS A 106 0.03 -3.96 4.48
CA HIS A 106 0.96 -2.82 4.41
C HIS A 106 0.27 -1.45 4.46
N ASP A 107 -0.94 -1.34 3.93
CA ASP A 107 -1.70 -0.10 3.77
C ASP A 107 -2.88 0.08 4.74
N ILE A 108 -3.12 -0.86 5.69
CA ILE A 108 -4.30 -0.80 6.58
C ILE A 108 -4.32 0.43 7.49
N GLY A 109 -3.16 1.05 7.75
CA GLY A 109 -3.00 2.24 8.58
C GLY A 109 -3.31 3.57 7.86
N HIS A 110 -3.65 3.57 6.58
CA HIS A 110 -3.95 4.82 5.88
C HIS A 110 -5.17 5.54 6.45
N LEU A 111 -5.04 6.87 6.54
CA LEU A 111 -6.12 7.79 6.92
C LEU A 111 -7.18 7.92 5.80
N PRO A 112 -8.38 8.43 6.11
CA PRO A 112 -9.29 8.91 5.09
C PRO A 112 -8.58 9.84 4.10
N PHE A 113 -8.81 9.62 2.80
CA PHE A 113 -8.12 10.32 1.71
C PHE A 113 -6.59 10.19 1.72
N SER A 114 -6.07 9.18 2.40
CA SER A 114 -4.66 8.74 2.29
C SER A 114 -3.65 9.85 2.60
N HIS A 115 -2.62 9.99 1.77
CA HIS A 115 -1.52 10.93 1.98
C HIS A 115 -1.94 12.42 1.99
N ALA A 116 -3.08 12.76 1.37
CA ALA A 116 -3.59 14.15 1.42
C ALA A 116 -3.85 14.64 2.84
N ALA A 117 -4.16 13.72 3.76
CA ALA A 117 -4.50 14.03 5.15
C ALA A 117 -3.35 13.80 6.15
N GLU A 118 -2.24 13.16 5.76
CA GLU A 118 -1.29 12.58 6.72
C GLU A 118 -0.37 13.59 7.39
N ALA A 119 0.33 14.42 6.60
CA ALA A 119 1.46 15.21 7.09
C ALA A 119 1.13 16.13 8.26
N ASP A 120 -0.05 16.79 8.21
CA ASP A 120 -0.45 17.79 9.19
C ASP A 120 -1.53 17.33 10.17
N LEU A 121 -2.13 16.15 9.94
CA LEU A 121 -3.32 15.71 10.67
C LEU A 121 -3.07 14.53 11.61
N LEU A 122 -1.83 14.10 11.75
CA LEU A 122 -1.37 13.17 12.78
C LEU A 122 -0.49 13.88 13.82
N PRO A 123 -0.39 13.37 15.05
CA PRO A 123 0.58 13.85 16.03
C PRO A 123 2.02 13.69 15.52
N LYS A 124 2.94 14.53 16.01
CA LYS A 124 4.37 14.47 15.62
C LYS A 124 4.95 13.05 15.78
N GLY A 125 5.59 12.56 14.71
CA GLY A 125 6.21 11.24 14.68
C GLY A 125 5.24 10.09 14.40
N TRP A 126 3.98 10.38 14.03
CA TRP A 126 3.03 9.41 13.54
C TRP A 126 2.87 9.49 12.03
N ASN A 127 2.66 8.36 11.41
CA ASN A 127 2.37 8.17 9.99
C ASN A 127 1.53 6.90 9.81
N HIS A 128 1.15 6.58 8.58
CA HIS A 128 0.34 5.39 8.31
C HIS A 128 1.07 4.08 8.63
N GLU A 129 2.40 4.01 8.54
CA GLU A 129 3.16 2.81 8.92
C GLU A 129 3.06 2.53 10.41
N ARG A 130 3.13 3.55 11.27
CA ARG A 130 2.91 3.38 12.72
C ARG A 130 1.47 3.03 13.06
N LEU A 131 0.51 3.51 12.28
CA LEU A 131 -0.89 3.09 12.42
C LEU A 131 -1.07 1.65 11.95
N THR A 132 -0.41 1.23 10.88
CA THR A 132 -0.36 -0.18 10.44
C THR A 132 0.21 -1.07 11.53
N GLU A 133 1.34 -0.69 12.15
CA GLU A 133 1.90 -1.40 13.31
C GLU A 133 0.87 -1.56 14.43
N LYS A 134 0.19 -0.47 14.80
CA LYS A 134 -0.84 -0.47 15.84
C LYS A 134 -2.03 -1.38 15.52
N LEU A 135 -2.47 -1.42 14.28
CA LEU A 135 -3.57 -2.28 13.85
C LEU A 135 -3.16 -3.76 13.83
N ILE A 136 -1.93 -4.07 13.40
CA ILE A 136 -1.39 -5.45 13.45
C ILE A 136 -1.27 -5.93 14.90
N ASP A 137 -0.94 -5.04 15.84
CA ASP A 137 -0.88 -5.34 17.27
C ASP A 137 -2.25 -5.40 17.97
N ASP A 138 -3.32 -4.93 17.30
CA ASP A 138 -4.67 -4.99 17.85
C ASP A 138 -5.14 -6.43 18.08
N VAL A 139 -5.99 -6.60 19.11
CA VAL A 139 -6.45 -7.93 19.56
C VAL A 139 -7.12 -8.73 18.45
N GLU A 140 -7.87 -8.08 17.56
CA GLU A 140 -8.55 -8.73 16.42
C GLU A 140 -7.54 -9.41 15.49
N LEU A 141 -6.57 -8.65 14.96
CA LEU A 141 -5.60 -9.16 13.99
C LEU A 141 -4.56 -10.08 14.67
N SER A 142 -4.02 -9.70 15.82
CA SER A 142 -3.02 -10.51 16.52
C SER A 142 -3.58 -11.88 16.92
N GLY A 143 -4.84 -11.95 17.35
CA GLY A 143 -5.52 -13.19 17.65
C GLY A 143 -5.85 -14.03 16.41
N LEU A 144 -5.99 -13.42 15.25
CA LEU A 144 -6.24 -14.09 13.99
C LEU A 144 -5.01 -14.85 13.49
N PHE A 145 -3.81 -14.25 13.55
CA PHE A 145 -2.58 -14.85 13.01
C PHE A 145 -2.25 -16.21 13.66
N GLY A 146 -2.51 -16.35 14.96
CA GLY A 146 -2.32 -17.63 15.67
C GLY A 146 -3.30 -18.73 15.27
N LYS A 147 -4.40 -18.40 14.61
CA LYS A 147 -5.44 -19.34 14.12
C LYS A 147 -5.27 -19.75 12.67
N LEU A 148 -4.27 -19.23 11.96
CA LEU A 148 -3.95 -19.62 10.61
C LEU A 148 -3.24 -20.97 10.58
N THR A 149 -3.23 -21.66 9.44
CA THR A 149 -2.67 -23.02 9.30
C THR A 149 -1.56 -23.07 8.24
N PRO A 150 -0.27 -23.19 8.59
CA PRO A 150 0.27 -23.11 9.95
C PRO A 150 0.07 -21.72 10.56
N PRO A 151 0.15 -21.58 11.90
CA PRO A 151 0.11 -20.28 12.56
C PRO A 151 1.22 -19.36 12.07
N VAL A 152 0.89 -18.07 11.97
CA VAL A 152 1.84 -17.04 11.51
C VAL A 152 2.24 -16.16 12.70
N LYS A 153 3.53 -15.87 12.83
CA LYS A 153 4.01 -14.98 13.88
C LYS A 153 3.68 -13.53 13.52
N LYS A 154 3.00 -12.85 14.43
CA LYS A 154 2.62 -11.44 14.27
C LYS A 154 3.82 -10.54 13.93
N ASP A 155 4.96 -10.77 14.60
CA ASP A 155 6.15 -9.96 14.41
C ASP A 155 6.76 -10.14 13.02
N ASP A 156 6.67 -11.33 12.42
CA ASP A 156 7.11 -11.56 11.05
C ASP A 156 6.24 -10.76 10.05
N VAL A 157 4.90 -10.79 10.22
CA VAL A 157 3.98 -9.96 9.41
C VAL A 157 4.30 -8.48 9.56
N LYS A 158 4.51 -8.03 10.81
CA LYS A 158 4.80 -6.63 11.13
C LYS A 158 6.09 -6.15 10.47
N LYS A 159 7.17 -6.95 10.56
CA LYS A 159 8.45 -6.63 9.92
C LYS A 159 8.29 -6.38 8.42
N LEU A 160 7.60 -7.28 7.73
CA LEU A 160 7.46 -7.19 6.28
C LEU A 160 6.50 -6.09 5.85
N ALA A 161 5.40 -5.88 6.58
CA ALA A 161 4.39 -4.89 6.24
C ALA A 161 4.84 -3.45 6.48
N VAL A 162 5.66 -3.22 7.53
CA VAL A 162 6.03 -1.88 8.00
C VAL A 162 7.46 -1.50 7.61
N GLY A 163 8.35 -2.49 7.55
CA GLY A 163 9.76 -2.33 7.18
C GLY A 163 10.66 -1.78 8.30
N ARG A 164 11.96 -2.04 8.15
CA ARG A 164 13.01 -1.68 9.14
C ARG A 164 13.06 -0.20 9.47
N LYS A 165 12.83 0.67 8.48
CA LYS A 165 12.90 2.13 8.63
C LYS A 165 11.98 2.64 9.76
N HIS A 166 10.83 1.99 9.95
CA HIS A 166 9.81 2.38 10.91
C HIS A 166 9.85 1.57 12.21
N LEU A 167 10.42 0.35 12.20
CA LEU A 167 10.52 -0.57 13.34
C LEU A 167 11.93 -0.64 13.95
N LYS A 168 12.45 0.50 14.38
CA LYS A 168 13.84 0.64 14.89
C LYS A 168 14.20 -0.24 16.11
N LYS A 169 13.19 -0.74 16.84
CA LYS A 169 13.39 -1.54 18.06
C LYS A 169 13.33 -3.06 17.81
N ILE A 170 13.04 -3.47 16.58
CA ILE A 170 12.92 -4.88 16.20
C ILE A 170 14.15 -5.26 15.37
N THR A 171 14.74 -6.41 15.70
CA THR A 171 15.85 -6.95 14.91
C THR A 171 15.34 -7.59 13.64
N PHE A 172 15.99 -7.26 12.53
CA PHE A 172 15.72 -7.83 11.21
C PHE A 172 16.89 -8.76 10.82
N SER A 173 16.56 -9.93 10.33
CA SER A 173 17.51 -10.76 9.57
C SER A 173 17.65 -10.22 8.14
N ALA A 174 18.70 -10.64 7.42
CA ALA A 174 18.85 -10.31 5.99
C ALA A 174 17.65 -10.80 5.17
N TRP A 175 17.05 -11.93 5.55
CA TRP A 175 15.84 -12.45 4.91
C TRP A 175 14.60 -11.57 5.16
N ASP A 176 14.41 -11.07 6.38
CA ASP A 176 13.32 -10.13 6.70
C ASP A 176 13.44 -8.85 5.85
N GLU A 177 14.67 -8.34 5.68
CA GLU A 177 14.94 -7.13 4.88
C GLU A 177 14.59 -7.35 3.41
N LEU A 178 15.06 -8.44 2.82
CA LEU A 178 14.76 -8.81 1.43
C LEU A 178 13.26 -8.96 1.20
N LEU A 179 12.54 -9.66 2.06
CA LEU A 179 11.11 -9.83 1.91
C LEU A 179 10.34 -8.51 2.09
N SER A 180 10.78 -7.65 3.00
CA SER A 180 10.21 -6.30 3.15
C SER A 180 10.45 -5.45 1.89
N GLU A 181 11.63 -5.58 1.26
CA GLU A 181 11.95 -4.89 0.01
C GLU A 181 11.05 -5.32 -1.15
N ILE A 182 10.62 -6.58 -1.20
CA ILE A 182 9.64 -7.05 -2.19
C ILE A 182 8.35 -6.22 -2.11
N ILE A 183 7.87 -5.86 -0.90
CA ILE A 183 6.61 -5.09 -0.76
C ILE A 183 6.84 -3.61 -1.07
N THR A 184 7.77 -2.96 -0.36
CA THR A 184 7.90 -1.49 -0.31
C THR A 184 9.24 -0.96 -0.85
N GLY A 185 10.06 -1.80 -1.47
CA GLY A 185 11.36 -1.41 -2.01
C GLY A 185 11.30 -0.21 -2.94
N ASP A 186 12.35 0.61 -2.89
CA ASP A 186 12.37 1.92 -3.58
C ASP A 186 12.40 1.82 -5.11
N VAL A 187 12.84 0.69 -5.68
CA VAL A 187 12.92 0.49 -7.13
C VAL A 187 11.87 -0.52 -7.58
N PHE A 188 11.95 -1.75 -7.09
CA PHE A 188 11.15 -2.89 -7.56
C PHE A 188 10.06 -3.34 -6.58
N GLY A 189 9.69 -2.52 -5.60
CA GLY A 189 8.60 -2.85 -4.67
C GLY A 189 7.27 -3.06 -5.38
N VAL A 190 6.61 -4.19 -5.09
CA VAL A 190 5.36 -4.58 -5.76
C VAL A 190 4.20 -3.65 -5.47
N SER A 191 4.20 -2.94 -4.34
CA SER A 191 3.23 -1.88 -4.07
C SER A 191 3.30 -0.80 -5.16
N ARG A 192 4.53 -0.41 -5.56
CA ARG A 192 4.74 0.55 -6.64
C ARG A 192 4.29 0.02 -8.00
N MET A 193 4.59 -1.25 -8.29
CA MET A 193 4.17 -1.86 -9.55
C MET A 193 2.64 -1.87 -9.67
N ASP A 194 1.94 -2.27 -8.60
CA ASP A 194 0.47 -2.33 -8.63
C ASP A 194 -0.14 -0.94 -8.76
N TYR A 195 0.27 0.03 -7.91
CA TYR A 195 -0.39 1.34 -7.98
C TYR A 195 -0.15 2.07 -9.30
N LEU A 196 1.02 1.96 -9.92
CA LEU A 196 1.26 2.59 -11.22
C LEU A 196 0.32 2.06 -12.30
N LEU A 197 0.19 0.74 -12.39
CA LEU A 197 -0.72 0.09 -13.34
C LEU A 197 -2.18 0.42 -13.04
N ARG A 198 -2.58 0.31 -11.78
CA ARG A 198 -3.96 0.51 -11.32
C ARG A 198 -4.40 1.96 -11.45
N ASP A 199 -3.57 2.90 -10.99
CA ASP A 199 -3.85 4.32 -11.09
C ASP A 199 -3.93 4.77 -12.55
N ALA A 200 -3.01 4.30 -13.42
CA ALA A 200 -3.05 4.59 -14.84
C ALA A 200 -4.34 4.08 -15.50
N TYR A 201 -4.76 2.87 -15.15
CA TYR A 201 -6.00 2.28 -15.65
C TYR A 201 -7.22 3.12 -15.25
N HIS A 202 -7.34 3.45 -13.97
CA HIS A 202 -8.49 4.19 -13.43
C HIS A 202 -8.48 5.68 -13.79
N CYS A 203 -7.31 6.30 -13.92
CA CYS A 203 -7.21 7.67 -14.43
C CYS A 203 -7.44 7.76 -15.94
N GLY A 204 -7.49 6.64 -16.67
CA GLY A 204 -7.66 6.62 -18.13
C GLY A 204 -6.43 7.11 -18.89
N VAL A 205 -5.22 6.94 -18.35
CA VAL A 205 -3.96 7.35 -18.98
C VAL A 205 -3.13 6.13 -19.39
N ALA A 206 -2.33 6.27 -20.45
CA ALA A 206 -1.56 5.15 -21.02
C ALA A 206 -0.13 5.05 -20.47
N TYR A 207 0.47 6.17 -20.06
CA TYR A 207 1.90 6.27 -19.73
C TYR A 207 2.30 5.64 -18.38
N GLY A 208 1.35 5.19 -17.55
CA GLY A 208 1.64 4.41 -16.35
C GLY A 208 1.73 2.91 -16.59
N ARG A 209 1.66 2.44 -17.84
CA ARG A 209 1.73 1.02 -18.21
C ARG A 209 3.15 0.62 -18.56
N PHE A 210 3.53 -0.58 -18.13
CA PHE A 210 4.79 -1.25 -18.45
C PHE A 210 4.59 -2.76 -18.42
N ASP A 211 5.49 -3.52 -19.01
CA ASP A 211 5.43 -4.99 -19.00
C ASP A 211 5.88 -5.54 -17.63
N HIS A 212 4.93 -5.57 -16.70
CA HIS A 212 5.17 -6.06 -15.35
C HIS A 212 5.35 -7.58 -15.27
N TYR A 213 4.84 -8.35 -16.22
CA TYR A 213 5.07 -9.79 -16.28
C TYR A 213 6.54 -10.06 -16.57
N ARG A 214 7.06 -9.45 -17.64
CA ARG A 214 8.49 -9.56 -17.97
C ARG A 214 9.39 -9.05 -16.86
N LEU A 215 9.02 -7.93 -16.24
CA LEU A 215 9.76 -7.36 -15.11
C LEU A 215 9.85 -8.36 -13.95
N VAL A 216 8.72 -8.92 -13.52
CA VAL A 216 8.65 -9.89 -12.41
C VAL A 216 9.46 -11.14 -12.73
N ASP A 217 9.36 -11.70 -13.95
CA ASP A 217 10.10 -12.89 -14.35
C ASP A 217 11.63 -12.69 -14.34
N CYS A 218 12.08 -11.44 -14.50
CA CYS A 218 13.50 -11.08 -14.50
C CYS A 218 14.02 -10.63 -13.13
N LEU A 219 13.19 -10.56 -12.09
CA LEU A 219 13.65 -10.19 -10.75
C LEU A 219 14.53 -11.31 -10.14
N ARG A 220 15.58 -10.90 -9.46
CA ARG A 220 16.53 -11.77 -8.77
C ARG A 220 16.94 -11.17 -7.45
N ILE A 221 17.32 -12.00 -6.49
CA ILE A 221 18.08 -11.56 -5.33
C ILE A 221 19.55 -11.57 -5.73
N LEU A 222 20.19 -10.41 -5.66
CA LEU A 222 21.58 -10.23 -6.11
C LEU A 222 22.43 -9.60 -5.01
N PRO A 223 23.74 -9.88 -4.97
CA PRO A 223 24.67 -9.15 -4.12
C PRO A 223 24.71 -7.68 -4.52
N LYS A 224 24.63 -6.79 -3.53
CA LYS A 224 24.78 -5.36 -3.68
C LYS A 224 26.02 -4.91 -2.93
N HIS A 225 27.03 -4.47 -3.67
CA HIS A 225 28.24 -3.87 -3.11
C HIS A 225 28.01 -2.37 -2.94
N TYR A 226 27.77 -1.91 -1.72
CA TYR A 226 27.59 -0.50 -1.44
C TYR A 226 28.35 -0.10 -0.18
N ALA A 227 29.18 0.94 -0.29
CA ALA A 227 29.92 1.52 0.84
C ALA A 227 30.75 0.52 1.68
N GLY A 228 31.25 -0.56 1.05
CA GLY A 228 32.09 -1.57 1.73
C GLY A 228 31.31 -2.64 2.49
N THR A 229 29.99 -2.71 2.33
CA THR A 229 29.14 -3.78 2.85
C THR A 229 28.58 -4.64 1.70
N ASP A 230 28.61 -5.95 1.88
CA ASP A 230 27.98 -6.91 0.98
C ASP A 230 26.57 -7.20 1.52
N GLU A 231 25.58 -6.58 0.91
CA GLU A 231 24.16 -6.80 1.23
C GLU A 231 23.50 -7.55 0.06
N LEU A 232 22.40 -8.22 0.35
CA LEU A 232 21.52 -8.78 -0.68
C LEU A 232 20.38 -7.81 -0.94
N ALA A 233 20.03 -7.60 -2.20
CA ALA A 233 18.96 -6.73 -2.60
C ALA A 233 18.16 -7.33 -3.76
N LEU A 234 16.94 -6.81 -3.94
CA LEU A 234 16.14 -7.13 -5.11
C LEU A 234 16.72 -6.42 -6.34
N GLY A 235 17.21 -7.19 -7.28
CA GLY A 235 17.78 -6.73 -8.55
C GLY A 235 17.07 -7.34 -9.73
N ILE A 236 17.61 -7.12 -10.92
CA ILE A 236 17.06 -7.63 -12.17
C ILE A 236 18.16 -8.24 -13.03
N ASP A 237 17.85 -9.32 -13.74
CA ASP A 237 18.76 -9.85 -14.75
C ASP A 237 18.77 -8.98 -16.02
N GLU A 238 19.78 -9.17 -16.88
CA GLU A 238 20.00 -8.38 -18.08
C GLU A 238 18.78 -8.38 -19.02
N GLY A 239 18.06 -9.49 -19.12
CA GLY A 239 16.88 -9.63 -19.96
C GLY A 239 15.69 -8.80 -19.51
N GLY A 240 15.71 -8.23 -18.30
CA GLY A 240 14.68 -7.36 -17.73
C GLY A 240 14.96 -5.87 -17.80
N LEU A 241 16.15 -5.45 -18.26
CA LEU A 241 16.60 -4.07 -18.18
C LEU A 241 15.60 -3.08 -18.78
N HIS A 242 15.11 -3.31 -19.98
CA HIS A 242 14.14 -2.43 -20.64
C HIS A 242 12.79 -2.38 -19.93
N SER A 243 12.36 -3.47 -19.28
CA SER A 243 11.15 -3.46 -18.45
C SER A 243 11.33 -2.63 -17.17
N ALA A 244 12.54 -2.60 -16.60
CA ALA A 244 12.90 -1.74 -15.47
C ALA A 244 12.93 -0.26 -15.88
N GLU A 245 13.54 0.07 -17.02
CA GLU A 245 13.50 1.43 -17.58
C GLU A 245 12.07 1.90 -17.82
N ALA A 246 11.21 1.04 -18.39
CA ALA A 246 9.80 1.34 -18.61
C ALA A 246 9.04 1.61 -17.29
N LEU A 247 9.32 0.86 -16.21
CA LEU A 247 8.77 1.12 -14.87
C LEU A 247 9.18 2.51 -14.36
N LEU A 248 10.46 2.88 -14.51
CA LEU A 248 10.96 4.20 -14.07
C LEU A 248 10.33 5.34 -14.86
N LEU A 249 10.18 5.19 -16.17
CA LEU A 249 9.49 6.16 -17.03
C LEU A 249 8.00 6.26 -16.69
N ALA A 250 7.32 5.14 -16.50
CA ALA A 250 5.93 5.11 -16.07
C ALA A 250 5.75 5.87 -14.75
N ARG A 251 6.62 5.64 -13.76
CA ARG A 251 6.64 6.38 -12.51
C ARG A 251 6.83 7.87 -12.73
N TYR A 252 7.82 8.28 -13.51
CA TYR A 252 8.09 9.68 -13.80
C TYR A 252 6.87 10.39 -14.39
N PHE A 253 6.24 9.81 -15.40
CA PHE A 253 5.05 10.39 -16.04
C PHE A 253 3.85 10.43 -15.09
N MET A 254 3.59 9.38 -14.34
CA MET A 254 2.49 9.37 -13.36
C MET A 254 2.69 10.45 -12.28
N PHE A 255 3.93 10.67 -11.81
CA PHE A 255 4.22 11.73 -10.86
C PHE A 255 3.97 13.11 -11.48
N THR A 256 4.49 13.38 -12.65
CA THR A 256 4.40 14.71 -13.29
C THR A 256 2.99 15.04 -13.77
N GLN A 257 2.25 14.06 -14.30
CA GLN A 257 0.96 14.30 -14.94
C GLN A 257 -0.25 14.07 -14.01
N VAL A 258 -0.18 13.09 -13.10
CA VAL A 258 -1.32 12.73 -12.25
C VAL A 258 -1.11 13.16 -10.80
N TYR A 259 -0.04 12.69 -10.13
CA TYR A 259 0.09 12.88 -8.69
C TYR A 259 0.43 14.32 -8.31
N LEU A 260 1.17 15.04 -9.13
CA LEU A 260 1.51 16.45 -8.93
C LEU A 260 0.63 17.41 -9.75
N HIS A 261 -0.47 16.93 -10.34
CA HIS A 261 -1.39 17.80 -11.08
C HIS A 261 -1.86 18.98 -10.21
N PRO A 262 -1.71 20.23 -10.66
CA PRO A 262 -1.94 21.41 -9.81
C PRO A 262 -3.35 21.45 -9.19
N VAL A 263 -4.39 21.18 -9.97
CA VAL A 263 -5.78 21.20 -9.49
C VAL A 263 -6.01 20.10 -8.44
N ARG A 264 -5.42 18.91 -8.62
CA ARG A 264 -5.49 17.86 -7.61
C ARG A 264 -4.86 18.33 -6.28
N ARG A 265 -3.67 18.96 -6.35
CA ARG A 265 -2.96 19.46 -5.15
C ARG A 265 -3.73 20.54 -4.42
N ILE A 266 -4.44 21.41 -5.13
CA ILE A 266 -5.32 22.41 -4.51
C ILE A 266 -6.46 21.76 -3.73
N TYR A 267 -7.06 20.69 -4.25
CA TYR A 267 -8.07 19.94 -3.50
C TYR A 267 -7.50 19.25 -2.25
N ASP A 268 -6.26 18.76 -2.28
CA ASP A 268 -5.59 18.24 -1.07
C ASP A 268 -5.47 19.34 0.00
N ILE A 269 -5.14 20.58 -0.37
CA ILE A 269 -5.06 21.73 0.55
C ILE A 269 -6.43 22.04 1.14
N HIS A 270 -7.47 22.16 0.32
CA HIS A 270 -8.83 22.42 0.82
C HIS A 270 -9.32 21.30 1.75
N LEU A 271 -8.97 20.06 1.46
CA LEU A 271 -9.29 18.93 2.34
C LEU A 271 -8.56 19.03 3.68
N GLN A 272 -7.28 19.37 3.69
CA GLN A 272 -6.49 19.57 4.90
C GLN A 272 -7.07 20.71 5.76
N ASP A 273 -7.41 21.85 5.14
CA ASP A 273 -8.02 22.99 5.83
C ASP A 273 -9.35 22.60 6.47
N PHE A 274 -10.20 21.89 5.73
CA PHE A 274 -11.45 21.36 6.27
C PHE A 274 -11.22 20.43 7.46
N LEU A 275 -10.33 19.47 7.34
CA LEU A 275 -10.06 18.47 8.36
C LEU A 275 -9.44 19.07 9.63
N LYS A 276 -8.56 20.08 9.51
CA LYS A 276 -8.01 20.82 10.65
C LYS A 276 -9.11 21.46 11.48
N ASP A 277 -10.14 21.99 10.84
CA ASP A 277 -11.27 22.64 11.50
C ASP A 277 -12.32 21.65 12.04
N TRP A 278 -12.49 20.52 11.38
CA TRP A 278 -13.51 19.52 11.71
C TRP A 278 -13.09 18.54 12.79
N LEU A 279 -11.83 18.12 12.78
CA LEU A 279 -11.29 17.14 13.72
C LEU A 279 -11.13 17.73 15.12
N THR A 280 -11.37 16.93 16.15
CA THR A 280 -11.08 17.29 17.53
C THR A 280 -9.60 17.58 17.69
N LYS A 281 -9.23 18.78 18.13
CA LYS A 281 -7.83 19.27 18.20
C LYS A 281 -7.09 19.27 16.85
N GLY A 282 -7.80 19.24 15.71
CA GLY A 282 -7.23 19.22 14.37
C GLY A 282 -6.41 17.99 14.03
N LYS A 283 -6.61 16.86 14.71
CA LYS A 283 -5.83 15.62 14.54
C LYS A 283 -6.72 14.40 14.58
N PHE A 284 -6.32 13.37 13.81
CA PHE A 284 -6.88 12.02 13.93
C PHE A 284 -6.37 11.31 15.19
N GLU A 285 -7.21 10.44 15.73
CA GLU A 285 -6.81 9.56 16.82
C GLU A 285 -5.83 8.49 16.33
N THR A 286 -4.89 8.10 17.20
CA THR A 286 -3.84 7.11 16.90
C THR A 286 -4.06 5.76 17.60
N THR A 287 -5.20 5.58 18.28
CA THR A 287 -5.62 4.26 18.77
C THR A 287 -6.25 3.45 17.64
N ALA A 288 -6.16 2.12 17.67
CA ALA A 288 -6.79 1.26 16.68
C ALA A 288 -8.30 1.54 16.58
N ALA A 289 -8.99 1.59 17.71
CA ALA A 289 -10.42 1.86 17.76
C ALA A 289 -10.79 3.24 17.19
N GLY A 290 -10.01 4.28 17.51
CA GLY A 290 -10.22 5.65 17.00
C GLY A 290 -9.96 5.74 15.50
N HIS A 291 -8.92 5.07 15.02
CA HIS A 291 -8.57 5.03 13.59
C HIS A 291 -9.64 4.33 12.76
N LEU A 292 -10.20 3.22 13.24
CA LEU A 292 -11.23 2.45 12.54
C LEU A 292 -12.61 3.15 12.46
N LYS A 293 -12.81 4.26 13.17
CA LYS A 293 -14.08 5.03 13.14
C LYS A 293 -14.28 5.80 11.84
N PHE A 294 -13.19 6.19 11.16
CA PHE A 294 -13.26 7.11 10.03
C PHE A 294 -12.83 6.44 8.72
N THR A 295 -13.64 6.67 7.71
CA THR A 295 -13.35 6.41 6.30
C THR A 295 -13.59 7.69 5.50
N ASP A 296 -13.41 7.63 4.19
CA ASP A 296 -13.75 8.75 3.30
C ASP A 296 -15.25 9.09 3.35
N ASN A 297 -16.10 8.12 3.72
CA ASN A 297 -17.54 8.31 3.77
C ASN A 297 -17.94 9.32 4.86
N GLU A 298 -17.43 9.17 6.09
CA GLU A 298 -17.71 10.06 7.22
C GLU A 298 -17.19 11.47 6.93
N VAL A 299 -15.98 11.57 6.36
CA VAL A 299 -15.41 12.86 5.99
C VAL A 299 -16.21 13.52 4.86
N THR A 300 -16.61 12.78 3.83
CA THR A 300 -17.42 13.29 2.73
C THR A 300 -18.79 13.78 3.23
N ALA A 301 -19.44 13.03 4.12
CA ALA A 301 -20.69 13.44 4.72
C ALA A 301 -20.53 14.75 5.52
N ALA A 302 -19.44 14.87 6.29
CA ALA A 302 -19.12 16.08 7.04
C ALA A 302 -18.84 17.29 6.13
N ILE A 303 -18.10 17.11 5.04
CA ILE A 303 -17.84 18.16 4.04
C ILE A 303 -19.16 18.67 3.46
N ARG A 304 -20.06 17.76 3.01
CA ARG A 304 -21.37 18.15 2.46
C ARG A 304 -22.22 18.90 3.47
N ALA A 305 -22.27 18.42 4.71
CA ALA A 305 -23.00 19.07 5.79
C ALA A 305 -22.45 20.47 6.13
N ALA A 306 -21.14 20.64 6.10
CA ALA A 306 -20.49 21.93 6.34
C ALA A 306 -20.75 22.91 5.18
N ALA A 307 -20.64 22.47 3.92
CA ALA A 307 -20.86 23.30 2.73
C ALA A 307 -22.26 23.92 2.68
N GLY A 308 -23.27 23.25 3.24
CA GLY A 308 -24.65 23.75 3.34
C GLY A 308 -24.87 24.83 4.41
N LYS A 309 -23.91 25.11 5.29
CA LYS A 309 -24.03 26.14 6.35
C LYS A 309 -23.69 27.51 5.81
N ARG A 310 -24.25 28.56 6.43
CA ARG A 310 -23.96 29.96 6.08
C ARG A 310 -22.54 30.37 6.51
N LYS A 311 -22.16 30.04 7.75
CA LYS A 311 -20.85 30.37 8.37
C LYS A 311 -20.42 29.26 9.35
N GLY A 312 -19.14 29.17 9.64
CA GLY A 312 -18.58 28.25 10.62
C GLY A 312 -17.19 27.76 10.22
N LYS A 313 -16.56 27.03 11.12
CA LYS A 313 -15.25 26.41 10.85
C LYS A 313 -15.36 25.43 9.69
N GLY A 314 -14.38 25.45 8.77
CA GLY A 314 -14.32 24.55 7.63
C GLY A 314 -15.35 24.80 6.51
N VAL A 315 -16.30 25.74 6.67
CA VAL A 315 -17.37 25.97 5.68
C VAL A 315 -16.82 26.38 4.32
N ASP A 316 -15.87 27.29 4.28
CA ASP A 316 -15.32 27.78 3.01
C ASP A 316 -14.52 26.69 2.28
N ALA A 317 -13.70 25.94 3.00
CA ALA A 317 -12.96 24.81 2.45
C ALA A 317 -13.91 23.71 1.94
N ALA A 318 -14.94 23.37 2.72
CA ALA A 318 -15.98 22.41 2.31
C ALA A 318 -16.73 22.87 1.06
N ARG A 319 -17.10 24.15 0.99
CA ARG A 319 -17.79 24.71 -0.17
C ARG A 319 -16.93 24.65 -1.42
N ARG A 320 -15.64 25.05 -1.35
CA ARG A 320 -14.69 24.94 -2.49
C ARG A 320 -14.58 23.52 -3.04
N ILE A 321 -14.63 22.50 -2.18
CA ILE A 321 -14.63 21.10 -2.61
C ILE A 321 -15.95 20.74 -3.32
N VAL A 322 -17.09 21.07 -2.70
CA VAL A 322 -18.41 20.64 -3.20
C VAL A 322 -18.83 21.38 -4.48
N THR A 323 -18.61 22.71 -4.53
CA THR A 323 -18.98 23.53 -5.69
C THR A 323 -17.87 23.63 -6.74
N ARG A 324 -16.70 23.04 -6.49
CA ARG A 324 -15.50 23.12 -7.34
C ARG A 324 -14.95 24.55 -7.54
N GLU A 325 -15.19 25.42 -6.59
CA GLU A 325 -14.64 26.79 -6.54
C GLU A 325 -13.24 26.82 -5.93
N HIS A 326 -12.38 25.92 -6.40
CA HIS A 326 -11.00 25.80 -5.92
C HIS A 326 -10.14 26.99 -6.34
N PHE A 327 -9.07 27.26 -5.62
CA PHE A 327 -8.09 28.27 -6.01
C PHE A 327 -7.46 27.91 -7.34
N LYS A 328 -7.24 28.93 -8.17
CA LYS A 328 -6.49 28.79 -9.43
C LYS A 328 -5.03 29.09 -9.19
N LEU A 329 -4.13 28.39 -9.89
CA LEU A 329 -2.74 28.81 -9.99
C LEU A 329 -2.71 30.06 -10.87
N CYS A 330 -2.08 31.11 -10.38
CA CYS A 330 -1.78 32.32 -11.14
C CYS A 330 -0.42 32.17 -11.80
#